data_09ba068b1a02c7f657fab55dd60fc98f
#
_entry.id   09ba068b1a02c7f657fab55dd60fc98f
#
_cell.length_a   1.000
_cell.length_b   1.000
_cell.length_c   1.000
_cell.angle_alpha   90.00
_cell.angle_beta   90.00
_cell.angle_gamma   90.00
#
_symmetry.space_group_name_H-M   'P 1'
#
loop_
_entity.id
_entity.type
_entity.pdbx_description
1 polymer ?
#
loop_
_entity_poly.entity_id
_entity_poly.type
_entity_poly.pdbx_seq_one_letter_code
_entity_poly.pdbx_strand_id
1 'polypeptide(L)'
;MFVYVVTALVAIAAVTVAQHVEGLGRRGADALWFVAFVVLLVPAALRYDIGVDYSATMDSAGYLGYWQLYHLYASEPPAPGMDPGFYLLIRLLNLFTDNPQWMFACLSAATYALVLRACRRVSPAPALSVALFVLAGFYFETYNIARQWFGIACVLNGLEWVGAGDGEEPSIRRRAFGRYALWVLLGASMHLSCLMWLALWPLLRIGMTPVRSCVVLLGVIALAFVGVHVAQLLFSGTRFGLYLDPSSSVYVGPNPRLNAIVTSGMTWAFALVASRFAGKPIGRIASALLACATLAFALNVSAAFLPFIIDRVARYFAPTLILLMPMALGWLPAGRLRRSCAAIVLVAWIAATYVQVIAGGQYGVVPYQSVFDERAVEGILS
;
A
#
# COMPACT_ATOMS: atom_id res chain seq x y z
N MET A 1 -1.59 3.02 -22.00
CA MET A 1 -0.16 2.91 -21.57
C MET A 1 0.54 4.27 -21.49
N PHE A 2 0.45 5.08 -22.54
CA PHE A 2 1.10 6.40 -22.62
C PHE A 2 0.80 7.29 -21.40
N VAL A 3 -0.46 7.39 -20.97
CA VAL A 3 -0.89 8.17 -19.80
C VAL A 3 -0.06 7.81 -18.56
N TYR A 4 0.12 6.54 -18.25
CA TYR A 4 0.85 6.11 -17.06
C TYR A 4 2.34 6.40 -17.12
N VAL A 5 2.95 6.30 -18.31
CA VAL A 5 4.37 6.64 -18.50
C VAL A 5 4.58 8.14 -18.28
N VAL A 6 3.73 8.99 -18.87
CA VAL A 6 3.78 10.44 -18.67
C VAL A 6 3.56 10.80 -17.20
N THR A 7 2.56 10.20 -16.55
CA THR A 7 2.29 10.37 -15.13
C THR A 7 3.52 10.04 -14.27
N ALA A 8 4.14 8.89 -14.50
CA ALA A 8 5.34 8.49 -13.78
C ALA A 8 6.49 9.49 -13.97
N LEU A 9 6.80 9.81 -15.23
CA LEU A 9 7.93 10.70 -15.58
C LEU A 9 7.73 12.09 -14.98
N VAL A 10 6.55 12.69 -15.12
CA VAL A 10 6.30 14.05 -14.60
C VAL A 10 6.30 14.07 -13.07
N ALA A 11 5.67 13.09 -12.41
CA ALA A 11 5.66 13.04 -10.95
C ALA A 11 7.07 12.87 -10.38
N ILE A 12 7.88 11.95 -10.94
CA ILE A 12 9.26 11.72 -10.51
C ILE A 12 10.13 12.96 -10.78
N ALA A 13 10.00 13.57 -11.97
CA ALA A 13 10.76 14.78 -12.32
C ALA A 13 10.42 15.95 -11.39
N ALA A 14 9.13 16.19 -11.12
CA ALA A 14 8.70 17.26 -10.22
C ALA A 14 9.30 17.10 -8.82
N VAL A 15 9.25 15.89 -8.24
CA VAL A 15 9.83 15.63 -6.91
C VAL A 15 11.35 15.70 -6.95
N THR A 16 12.00 15.25 -8.02
CA THR A 16 13.46 15.35 -8.19
C THR A 16 13.90 16.81 -8.21
N VAL A 17 13.21 17.65 -9.00
CA VAL A 17 13.48 19.10 -9.05
C VAL A 17 13.26 19.76 -7.69
N ALA A 18 12.16 19.39 -7.01
CA ALA A 18 11.83 19.91 -5.66
C ALA A 18 12.93 19.62 -4.61
N GLN A 19 13.72 18.56 -4.82
CA GLN A 19 14.77 18.13 -3.90
C GLN A 19 16.15 18.68 -4.19
N HIS A 20 16.49 18.92 -5.46
CA HIS A 20 17.87 19.15 -5.89
C HIS A 20 18.12 20.54 -6.46
N VAL A 21 17.07 21.32 -6.78
CA VAL A 21 17.28 22.67 -7.34
C VAL A 21 17.48 23.67 -6.20
N GLU A 22 18.73 24.13 -6.07
CA GLU A 22 19.10 25.20 -5.16
C GLU A 22 18.39 26.52 -5.56
N GLY A 23 17.94 27.28 -4.56
CA GLY A 23 17.26 28.56 -4.80
C GLY A 23 15.76 28.49 -5.09
N LEU A 24 15.17 27.27 -5.19
CA LEU A 24 13.74 27.11 -5.46
C LEU A 24 12.84 27.69 -4.35
N GLY A 25 13.35 27.77 -3.14
CA GLY A 25 12.58 28.17 -1.96
C GLY A 25 11.45 27.20 -1.59
N ARG A 26 10.90 27.36 -0.39
CA ARG A 26 9.86 26.46 0.14
C ARG A 26 8.59 26.44 -0.73
N ARG A 27 8.14 27.63 -1.19
CA ARG A 27 6.92 27.73 -2.02
C ARG A 27 7.08 27.01 -3.36
N GLY A 28 8.23 27.14 -4.01
CA GLY A 28 8.52 26.46 -5.28
C GLY A 28 8.57 24.94 -5.10
N ALA A 29 9.23 24.46 -4.03
CA ALA A 29 9.23 23.04 -3.70
C ALA A 29 7.82 22.51 -3.42
N ASP A 30 6.99 23.23 -2.64
CA ASP A 30 5.62 22.84 -2.35
C ASP A 30 4.74 22.78 -3.63
N ALA A 31 4.95 23.73 -4.57
CA ALA A 31 4.27 23.74 -5.86
C ALA A 31 4.61 22.49 -6.69
N LEU A 32 5.88 22.06 -6.71
CA LEU A 32 6.29 20.86 -7.42
C LEU A 32 5.75 19.56 -6.78
N TRP A 33 5.66 19.51 -5.46
CA TRP A 33 4.96 18.42 -4.77
C TRP A 33 3.46 18.40 -5.13
N PHE A 34 2.83 19.56 -5.26
CA PHE A 34 1.45 19.67 -5.72
C PHE A 34 1.30 19.23 -7.17
N VAL A 35 2.24 19.57 -8.06
CA VAL A 35 2.26 19.05 -9.45
C VAL A 35 2.34 17.51 -9.44
N ALA A 36 3.25 16.92 -8.66
CA ALA A 36 3.33 15.46 -8.54
C ALA A 36 2.02 14.85 -8.05
N PHE A 37 1.36 15.48 -7.08
CA PHE A 37 0.05 15.06 -6.58
C PHE A 37 -1.02 15.09 -7.67
N VAL A 38 -1.15 16.22 -8.39
CA VAL A 38 -2.17 16.38 -9.43
C VAL A 38 -1.98 15.39 -10.58
N VAL A 39 -0.72 15.22 -11.00
CA VAL A 39 -0.38 14.30 -12.11
C VAL A 39 -0.69 12.83 -11.75
N LEU A 40 -0.47 12.41 -10.51
CA LEU A 40 -0.88 11.08 -10.04
C LEU A 40 -2.40 10.98 -9.89
N LEU A 41 -3.05 12.04 -9.44
CA LEU A 41 -4.49 12.05 -9.18
C LEU A 41 -5.33 12.01 -10.44
N VAL A 42 -4.98 12.79 -11.46
CA VAL A 42 -5.83 12.99 -12.65
C VAL A 42 -6.20 11.65 -13.33
N PRO A 43 -5.27 10.75 -13.66
CA PRO A 43 -5.68 9.47 -14.27
C PRO A 43 -6.51 8.60 -13.34
N ALA A 44 -6.26 8.63 -12.04
CA ALA A 44 -7.02 7.84 -11.08
C ALA A 44 -8.43 8.38 -10.84
N ALA A 45 -8.58 9.71 -10.83
CA ALA A 45 -9.87 10.38 -10.63
C ALA A 45 -10.77 10.33 -11.87
N LEU A 46 -10.17 10.33 -13.06
CA LEU A 46 -10.90 10.36 -14.34
C LEU A 46 -11.05 8.98 -15.00
N ARG A 47 -10.57 7.91 -14.35
CA ARG A 47 -10.69 6.54 -14.88
C ARG A 47 -12.16 6.13 -15.00
N TYR A 48 -12.48 5.40 -16.06
CA TYR A 48 -13.79 4.80 -16.26
C TYR A 48 -13.64 3.32 -16.57
N ASP A 49 -14.33 2.49 -15.81
CA ASP A 49 -14.30 1.01 -15.89
C ASP A 49 -12.87 0.42 -15.89
N ILE A 50 -12.00 1.02 -15.10
CA ILE A 50 -10.62 0.60 -14.93
C ILE A 50 -10.36 0.13 -13.50
N GLY A 51 -9.78 -1.05 -13.41
CA GLY A 51 -9.56 -1.75 -12.15
C GLY A 51 -10.59 -2.86 -11.96
N VAL A 52 -10.12 -4.03 -11.53
CA VAL A 52 -10.95 -5.22 -11.33
C VAL A 52 -12.10 -4.97 -10.35
N ASP A 53 -11.90 -4.08 -9.37
CA ASP A 53 -12.89 -3.76 -8.35
C ASP A 53 -13.79 -2.57 -8.74
N TYR A 54 -13.69 -2.02 -9.97
CA TYR A 54 -14.44 -0.81 -10.35
C TYR A 54 -15.92 -1.10 -10.53
N SER A 55 -16.27 -1.92 -11.51
CA SER A 55 -17.63 -2.24 -11.93
C SER A 55 -17.95 -3.72 -11.88
N ALA A 56 -17.16 -4.51 -11.09
CA ALA A 56 -17.42 -5.94 -11.00
C ALA A 56 -18.90 -6.18 -10.74
N THR A 57 -19.61 -6.63 -11.76
CA THR A 57 -20.91 -7.27 -11.62
C THR A 57 -20.72 -8.43 -10.63
N MET A 58 -21.73 -8.73 -9.81
CA MET A 58 -21.71 -9.86 -8.90
C MET A 58 -21.00 -11.03 -9.59
N ASP A 59 -19.76 -11.28 -9.21
CA ASP A 59 -19.13 -12.53 -9.57
C ASP A 59 -19.87 -13.67 -8.86
N SER A 60 -19.53 -14.91 -9.21
CA SER A 60 -20.13 -16.11 -8.58
C SER A 60 -19.96 -16.13 -7.05
N ALA A 61 -19.13 -15.27 -6.48
CA ALA A 61 -18.91 -15.11 -5.04
C ALA A 61 -19.74 -13.98 -4.40
N GLY A 62 -20.59 -13.28 -5.16
CA GLY A 62 -21.42 -12.18 -4.65
C GLY A 62 -20.66 -10.90 -4.33
N TYR A 63 -19.48 -10.70 -4.91
CA TYR A 63 -18.66 -9.51 -4.69
C TYR A 63 -19.21 -8.34 -5.49
N LEU A 64 -19.48 -7.21 -4.82
CA LEU A 64 -19.90 -5.97 -5.47
C LEU A 64 -18.69 -5.07 -5.74
N GLY A 65 -18.59 -4.56 -6.96
CA GLY A 65 -17.63 -3.52 -7.31
C GLY A 65 -17.91 -2.20 -6.59
N TYR A 66 -16.95 -1.30 -6.61
CA TYR A 66 -17.07 0.01 -5.95
C TYR A 66 -18.23 0.84 -6.49
N TRP A 67 -18.54 0.71 -7.78
CA TRP A 67 -19.66 1.41 -8.42
C TRP A 67 -20.99 1.00 -7.79
N GLN A 68 -21.25 -0.30 -7.68
CA GLN A 68 -22.46 -0.84 -7.04
C GLN A 68 -22.49 -0.58 -5.53
N LEU A 69 -21.34 -0.65 -4.86
CA LEU A 69 -21.23 -0.33 -3.42
C LEU A 69 -21.60 1.13 -3.15
N TYR A 70 -21.28 2.07 -4.06
CA TYR A 70 -21.69 3.46 -3.90
C TYR A 70 -23.22 3.58 -3.83
N HIS A 71 -23.95 3.01 -4.79
CA HIS A 71 -25.40 3.08 -4.83
C HIS A 71 -26.05 2.33 -3.64
N LEU A 72 -25.51 1.16 -3.28
CA LEU A 72 -25.98 0.41 -2.13
C LEU A 72 -25.84 1.20 -0.82
N TYR A 73 -24.65 1.79 -0.59
CA TYR A 73 -24.41 2.54 0.65
C TYR A 73 -25.07 3.92 0.67
N ALA A 74 -25.40 4.46 -0.48
CA ALA A 74 -26.18 5.68 -0.58
C ALA A 74 -27.63 5.48 -0.13
N SER A 75 -28.24 4.32 -0.44
CA SER A 75 -29.66 4.02 -0.15
C SER A 75 -29.88 3.27 1.15
N GLU A 76 -29.02 2.29 1.46
CA GLU A 76 -29.22 1.36 2.58
C GLU A 76 -28.64 1.86 3.91
N PRO A 77 -29.23 1.47 5.04
CA PRO A 77 -28.65 1.73 6.36
C PRO A 77 -27.34 0.93 6.55
N PRO A 78 -26.48 1.33 7.51
CA PRO A 78 -25.25 0.62 7.76
C PRO A 78 -25.50 -0.81 8.21
N ALA A 79 -24.97 -1.79 7.47
CA ALA A 79 -25.03 -3.19 7.80
C ALA A 79 -23.83 -3.63 8.67
N PRO A 80 -23.97 -4.70 9.49
CA PRO A 80 -22.86 -5.27 10.23
C PRO A 80 -21.70 -5.60 9.29
N GLY A 81 -20.51 -5.14 9.67
CA GLY A 81 -19.29 -5.38 8.89
C GLY A 81 -18.97 -4.35 7.80
N MET A 82 -19.77 -3.32 7.59
CA MET A 82 -19.36 -2.17 6.77
C MET A 82 -18.21 -1.40 7.43
N ASP A 83 -17.29 -0.89 6.61
CA ASP A 83 -16.23 0.00 7.06
C ASP A 83 -16.82 1.40 7.31
N PRO A 84 -16.83 1.92 8.55
CA PRO A 84 -17.65 3.07 8.92
C PRO A 84 -17.26 4.37 8.20
N GLY A 85 -15.97 4.60 8.00
CA GLY A 85 -15.50 5.79 7.30
C GLY A 85 -15.80 5.75 5.80
N PHE A 86 -15.75 4.56 5.19
CA PHE A 86 -16.12 4.40 3.79
C PHE A 86 -17.63 4.62 3.59
N TYR A 87 -18.45 4.06 4.47
CA TYR A 87 -19.88 4.32 4.47
C TYR A 87 -20.18 5.83 4.63
N LEU A 88 -19.55 6.47 5.61
CA LEU A 88 -19.71 7.91 5.84
C LEU A 88 -19.28 8.74 4.63
N LEU A 89 -18.16 8.40 3.98
CA LEU A 89 -17.71 9.08 2.76
C LEU A 89 -18.78 9.03 1.68
N ILE A 90 -19.37 7.86 1.42
CA ILE A 90 -20.43 7.71 0.42
C ILE A 90 -21.66 8.53 0.80
N ARG A 91 -22.11 8.46 2.05
CA ARG A 91 -23.27 9.23 2.52
C ARG A 91 -23.05 10.73 2.39
N LEU A 92 -21.86 11.21 2.70
CA LEU A 92 -21.50 12.65 2.53
C LEU A 92 -21.47 13.05 1.06
N LEU A 93 -20.90 12.23 0.18
CA LEU A 93 -20.89 12.52 -1.26
C LEU A 93 -22.30 12.51 -1.84
N ASN A 94 -23.14 11.57 -1.43
CA ASN A 94 -24.50 11.45 -1.89
C ASN A 94 -25.41 12.65 -1.52
N LEU A 95 -24.96 13.52 -0.61
CA LEU A 95 -25.64 14.81 -0.37
C LEU A 95 -25.48 15.80 -1.53
N PHE A 96 -24.48 15.59 -2.41
CA PHE A 96 -24.12 16.51 -3.49
C PHE A 96 -24.20 15.88 -4.89
N THR A 97 -24.08 14.55 -4.98
CA THR A 97 -24.02 13.85 -6.28
C THR A 97 -24.39 12.38 -6.15
N ASP A 98 -25.04 11.84 -7.17
CA ASP A 98 -25.30 10.41 -7.30
C ASP A 98 -24.22 9.69 -8.13
N ASN A 99 -23.22 10.44 -8.62
CA ASN A 99 -22.17 9.89 -9.48
C ASN A 99 -21.03 9.29 -8.63
N PRO A 100 -20.82 7.95 -8.68
CA PRO A 100 -19.75 7.25 -7.97
C PRO A 100 -18.33 7.73 -8.29
N GLN A 101 -18.15 8.43 -9.41
CA GLN A 101 -16.84 8.93 -9.85
C GLN A 101 -16.19 9.83 -8.80
N TRP A 102 -16.98 10.60 -8.06
CA TRP A 102 -16.47 11.44 -6.98
C TRP A 102 -15.88 10.65 -5.81
N MET A 103 -16.41 9.45 -5.54
CA MET A 103 -15.82 8.54 -4.54
C MET A 103 -14.41 8.11 -4.97
N PHE A 104 -14.21 7.72 -6.22
CA PHE A 104 -12.89 7.36 -6.73
C PHE A 104 -11.92 8.55 -6.68
N ALA A 105 -12.38 9.74 -7.05
CA ALA A 105 -11.58 10.95 -7.01
C ALA A 105 -11.16 11.31 -5.57
N CYS A 106 -12.09 11.35 -4.62
CA CYS A 106 -11.82 11.69 -3.22
C CYS A 106 -10.90 10.67 -2.55
N LEU A 107 -11.17 9.37 -2.75
CA LEU A 107 -10.37 8.31 -2.14
C LEU A 107 -8.94 8.27 -2.71
N SER A 108 -8.80 8.45 -4.03
CA SER A 108 -7.49 8.56 -4.68
C SER A 108 -6.73 9.81 -4.22
N ALA A 109 -7.41 10.97 -4.15
CA ALA A 109 -6.81 12.22 -3.68
C ALA A 109 -6.26 12.07 -2.26
N ALA A 110 -7.07 11.54 -1.34
CA ALA A 110 -6.65 11.31 0.04
C ALA A 110 -5.47 10.33 0.12
N THR A 111 -5.55 9.22 -0.61
CA THR A 111 -4.48 8.20 -0.63
C THR A 111 -3.17 8.77 -1.14
N TYR A 112 -3.18 9.47 -2.29
CA TYR A 112 -1.93 10.01 -2.87
C TYR A 112 -1.35 11.16 -2.08
N ALA A 113 -2.18 12.03 -1.49
CA ALA A 113 -1.70 13.05 -0.57
C ALA A 113 -0.96 12.43 0.62
N LEU A 114 -1.50 11.34 1.18
CA LEU A 114 -0.89 10.62 2.30
C LEU A 114 0.39 9.87 1.89
N VAL A 115 0.40 9.21 0.73
CA VAL A 115 1.62 8.53 0.22
C VAL A 115 2.73 9.54 -0.02
N LEU A 116 2.44 10.64 -0.71
CA LEU A 116 3.42 11.70 -0.98
C LEU A 116 3.91 12.36 0.31
N ARG A 117 3.02 12.57 1.30
CA ARG A 117 3.41 13.05 2.62
C ARG A 117 4.38 12.07 3.30
N ALA A 118 4.09 10.78 3.30
CA ALA A 118 4.98 9.77 3.88
C ALA A 118 6.35 9.76 3.17
N CYS A 119 6.37 9.78 1.83
CA CYS A 119 7.60 9.88 1.06
C CYS A 119 8.41 11.13 1.44
N ARG A 120 7.76 12.29 1.55
CA ARG A 120 8.41 13.56 1.89
C ARG A 120 8.96 13.60 3.32
N ARG A 121 8.27 12.96 4.27
CA ARG A 121 8.58 13.03 5.71
C ARG A 121 9.56 11.96 6.19
N VAL A 122 9.48 10.78 5.60
CA VAL A 122 10.16 9.59 6.13
C VAL A 122 11.33 9.14 5.24
N SER A 123 11.23 9.34 3.92
CA SER A 123 12.25 8.86 3.00
C SER A 123 13.47 9.78 2.95
N PRO A 124 14.70 9.22 2.97
CA PRO A 124 15.93 9.99 2.72
C PRO A 124 16.09 10.37 1.23
N ALA A 125 15.38 9.71 0.31
CA ALA A 125 15.36 10.01 -1.12
C ALA A 125 13.92 9.95 -1.67
N PRO A 126 13.07 10.96 -1.38
CA PRO A 126 11.66 10.98 -1.74
C PRO A 126 11.38 10.77 -3.23
N ALA A 127 12.21 11.28 -4.14
CA ALA A 127 12.04 11.04 -5.58
C ALA A 127 12.13 9.54 -5.92
N LEU A 128 13.05 8.82 -5.30
CA LEU A 128 13.13 7.36 -5.46
C LEU A 128 11.91 6.66 -4.85
N SER A 129 11.41 7.14 -3.72
CA SER A 129 10.18 6.60 -3.12
C SER A 129 8.97 6.77 -4.03
N VAL A 130 8.80 7.93 -4.66
CA VAL A 130 7.73 8.19 -5.63
C VAL A 130 7.92 7.34 -6.88
N ALA A 131 9.17 7.20 -7.37
CA ALA A 131 9.48 6.29 -8.47
C ALA A 131 9.07 4.84 -8.14
N LEU A 132 9.44 4.33 -6.97
CA LEU A 132 9.08 2.99 -6.53
C LEU A 132 7.57 2.83 -6.31
N PHE A 133 6.85 3.87 -5.85
CA PHE A 133 5.39 3.81 -5.73
C PHE A 133 4.73 3.50 -7.07
N VAL A 134 5.21 4.07 -8.16
CA VAL A 134 4.67 3.81 -9.51
C VAL A 134 5.30 2.56 -10.12
N LEU A 135 6.64 2.46 -10.11
CA LEU A 135 7.37 1.41 -10.81
C LEU A 135 7.31 0.03 -10.11
N ALA A 136 6.92 -0.04 -8.85
CA ALA A 136 6.62 -1.32 -8.17
C ALA A 136 5.14 -1.74 -8.30
N GLY A 137 4.35 -1.04 -9.12
CA GLY A 137 2.96 -1.38 -9.39
C GLY A 137 1.97 -0.92 -8.33
N PHE A 138 2.40 -0.33 -7.22
CA PHE A 138 1.51 0.08 -6.13
C PHE A 138 0.51 1.16 -6.54
N TYR A 139 0.92 2.08 -7.42
CA TYR A 139 0.01 3.05 -8.02
C TYR A 139 -1.18 2.36 -8.70
N PHE A 140 -0.95 1.30 -9.45
CA PHE A 140 -2.01 0.54 -10.13
C PHE A 140 -2.84 -0.30 -9.14
N GLU A 141 -2.22 -0.79 -8.08
CA GLU A 141 -2.92 -1.54 -7.04
C GLU A 141 -3.92 -0.65 -6.29
N THR A 142 -3.67 0.68 -6.17
CA THR A 142 -4.64 1.62 -5.57
C THR A 142 -5.97 1.68 -6.31
N TYR A 143 -6.01 1.29 -7.59
CA TYR A 143 -7.23 1.29 -8.39
C TYR A 143 -8.19 0.15 -8.00
N ASN A 144 -7.68 -0.87 -7.35
CA ASN A 144 -8.42 -2.06 -6.96
C ASN A 144 -8.75 -2.05 -5.47
N ILE A 145 -7.82 -2.32 -4.61
CA ILE A 145 -8.02 -2.34 -3.16
C ILE A 145 -7.97 -0.94 -2.54
N ALA A 146 -8.74 0.01 -3.09
CA ALA A 146 -8.64 1.44 -2.79
C ALA A 146 -8.81 1.77 -1.30
N ARG A 147 -9.77 1.14 -0.60
CA ARG A 147 -9.97 1.31 0.85
C ARG A 147 -8.77 0.82 1.66
N GLN A 148 -8.23 -0.34 1.30
CA GLN A 148 -7.04 -0.89 1.94
C GLN A 148 -5.84 0.01 1.70
N TRP A 149 -5.69 0.58 0.48
CA TRP A 149 -4.60 1.51 0.17
C TRP A 149 -4.67 2.81 0.93
N PHE A 150 -5.87 3.33 1.20
CA PHE A 150 -6.00 4.46 2.12
C PHE A 150 -5.48 4.08 3.52
N GLY A 151 -5.84 2.88 4.02
CA GLY A 151 -5.32 2.36 5.28
C GLY A 151 -3.79 2.21 5.28
N ILE A 152 -3.21 1.66 4.22
CA ILE A 152 -1.75 1.54 4.03
C ILE A 152 -1.10 2.93 4.06
N ALA A 153 -1.66 3.90 3.34
CA ALA A 153 -1.14 5.26 3.29
C ALA A 153 -1.17 5.95 4.67
N CYS A 154 -2.22 5.70 5.47
CA CYS A 154 -2.27 6.14 6.87
C CYS A 154 -1.16 5.50 7.69
N VAL A 155 -0.97 4.18 7.59
CA VAL A 155 0.08 3.48 8.32
C VAL A 155 1.48 3.97 7.94
N LEU A 156 1.76 4.18 6.65
CA LEU A 156 3.05 4.74 6.22
C LEU A 156 3.36 6.07 6.93
N ASN A 157 2.33 6.90 7.17
CA ASN A 157 2.47 8.12 7.97
C ASN A 157 2.63 7.83 9.47
N GLY A 158 1.98 6.78 9.97
CA GLY A 158 2.12 6.34 11.35
C GLY A 158 3.53 5.87 11.70
N LEU A 159 4.26 5.27 10.73
CA LEU A 159 5.62 4.77 10.94
C LEU A 159 6.63 5.89 11.31
N GLU A 160 6.35 7.16 10.99
CA GLU A 160 7.13 8.31 11.45
C GLU A 160 7.28 8.32 12.99
N TRP A 161 6.24 7.85 13.71
CA TRP A 161 6.18 7.88 15.17
C TRP A 161 6.81 6.66 15.83
N VAL A 162 7.12 5.60 15.09
CA VAL A 162 7.78 4.42 15.63
C VAL A 162 9.21 4.75 16.12
N GLY A 163 9.88 5.69 15.45
CA GLY A 163 11.20 6.17 15.84
C GLY A 163 11.23 7.15 17.00
N ALA A 164 10.11 7.73 17.37
CA ALA A 164 10.03 8.69 18.46
C ALA A 164 10.02 8.01 19.84
N GLY A 165 10.66 8.62 20.82
CA GLY A 165 10.66 8.21 22.23
C GLY A 165 11.63 7.06 22.56
N ASP A 166 12.68 6.85 21.77
CA ASP A 166 13.76 5.94 22.14
C ASP A 166 14.70 6.59 23.16
N GLY A 167 14.83 5.96 24.33
CA GLY A 167 15.63 6.49 25.45
C GLY A 167 14.98 7.65 26.21
N GLU A 168 13.76 8.03 25.86
CA GLU A 168 13.03 9.14 26.46
C GLU A 168 12.01 8.68 27.51
N GLU A 169 11.48 9.66 28.24
CA GLU A 169 10.48 9.42 29.29
C GLU A 169 9.25 8.62 28.79
N PRO A 170 8.59 7.85 29.68
CA PRO A 170 7.37 7.10 29.37
C PRO A 170 6.25 7.98 28.78
N SER A 171 6.20 9.26 29.11
CA SER A 171 5.26 10.26 28.60
C SER A 171 5.42 10.47 27.08
N ILE A 172 6.67 10.59 26.59
CA ILE A 172 6.98 10.81 25.16
C ILE A 172 6.64 9.54 24.38
N ARG A 173 6.99 8.37 24.92
CA ARG A 173 6.66 7.08 24.33
C ARG A 173 5.15 6.89 24.19
N ARG A 174 4.37 7.29 25.19
CA ARG A 174 2.90 7.24 25.16
C ARG A 174 2.33 8.17 24.11
N ARG A 175 2.87 9.39 23.97
CA ARG A 175 2.47 10.35 22.91
C ARG A 175 2.79 9.81 21.52
N ALA A 176 3.95 9.19 21.32
CA ALA A 176 4.33 8.56 20.07
C ALA A 176 3.36 7.44 19.67
N PHE A 177 3.03 6.54 20.63
CA PHE A 177 2.02 5.53 20.41
C PHE A 177 0.64 6.14 20.09
N GLY A 178 0.21 7.16 20.82
CA GLY A 178 -1.07 7.83 20.56
C GLY A 178 -1.18 8.38 19.14
N ARG A 179 -0.11 9.02 18.63
CA ARG A 179 -0.07 9.54 17.26
C ARG A 179 -0.04 8.42 16.21
N TYR A 180 0.73 7.35 16.46
CA TYR A 180 0.70 6.16 15.63
C TYR A 180 -0.70 5.54 15.59
N ALA A 181 -1.33 5.37 16.75
CA ALA A 181 -2.65 4.81 16.87
C ALA A 181 -3.72 5.65 16.15
N LEU A 182 -3.62 6.98 16.20
CA LEU A 182 -4.52 7.86 15.44
C LEU A 182 -4.44 7.61 13.93
N TRP A 183 -3.23 7.43 13.38
CA TRP A 183 -3.06 7.08 11.98
C TRP A 183 -3.66 5.70 11.65
N VAL A 184 -3.43 4.71 12.51
CA VAL A 184 -4.00 3.38 12.32
C VAL A 184 -5.53 3.40 12.40
N LEU A 185 -6.11 4.13 13.36
CA LEU A 185 -7.56 4.28 13.52
C LEU A 185 -8.20 5.02 12.33
N LEU A 186 -7.53 6.05 11.81
CA LEU A 186 -7.96 6.71 10.59
C LEU A 186 -7.98 5.73 9.40
N GLY A 187 -6.93 4.92 9.24
CA GLY A 187 -6.90 3.87 8.23
C GLY A 187 -7.97 2.82 8.43
N ALA A 188 -8.20 2.41 9.68
CA ALA A 188 -9.20 1.41 10.05
C ALA A 188 -10.64 1.89 9.81
N SER A 189 -10.90 3.20 9.84
CA SER A 189 -12.21 3.73 9.50
C SER A 189 -12.62 3.39 8.06
N MET A 190 -11.66 3.34 7.12
CA MET A 190 -11.88 2.99 5.72
C MET A 190 -11.69 1.50 5.43
N HIS A 191 -10.90 0.80 6.24
CA HIS A 191 -10.68 -0.64 6.10
C HIS A 191 -10.26 -1.26 7.43
N LEU A 192 -11.21 -1.95 8.06
CA LEU A 192 -11.12 -2.40 9.45
C LEU A 192 -9.89 -3.27 9.74
N SER A 193 -9.42 -4.07 8.75
CA SER A 193 -8.21 -4.91 8.90
C SER A 193 -6.96 -4.10 9.26
N CYS A 194 -6.97 -2.78 9.05
CA CYS A 194 -5.88 -1.89 9.45
C CYS A 194 -5.61 -1.93 10.96
N LEU A 195 -6.62 -2.29 11.80
CA LEU A 195 -6.46 -2.42 13.25
C LEU A 195 -5.34 -3.39 13.66
N MET A 196 -4.98 -4.37 12.82
CA MET A 196 -3.88 -5.29 13.10
C MET A 196 -2.55 -4.55 13.37
N TRP A 197 -2.37 -3.35 12.81
CA TRP A 197 -1.17 -2.56 13.02
C TRP A 197 -1.01 -2.08 14.47
N LEU A 198 -2.09 -1.94 15.24
CA LEU A 198 -1.99 -1.64 16.68
C LEU A 198 -1.29 -2.79 17.43
N ALA A 199 -1.61 -4.03 17.08
CA ALA A 199 -0.98 -5.22 17.69
C ALA A 199 0.49 -5.36 17.26
N LEU A 200 0.89 -4.81 16.11
CA LEU A 200 2.26 -4.86 15.62
C LEU A 200 3.20 -3.81 16.27
N TRP A 201 2.67 -2.85 17.02
CA TRP A 201 3.48 -1.81 17.65
C TRP A 201 4.70 -2.33 18.43
N PRO A 202 4.61 -3.39 19.27
CA PRO A 202 5.77 -3.92 19.97
C PRO A 202 6.82 -4.45 18.98
N LEU A 203 6.40 -5.19 17.96
CA LEU A 203 7.31 -5.77 16.95
C LEU A 203 8.05 -4.67 16.18
N LEU A 204 7.35 -3.59 15.78
CA LEU A 204 7.93 -2.46 15.06
C LEU A 204 9.00 -1.72 15.90
N ARG A 205 8.95 -1.85 17.21
CA ARG A 205 9.92 -1.24 18.12
C ARG A 205 11.09 -2.16 18.51
N ILE A 206 11.08 -3.40 18.06
CA ILE A 206 12.22 -4.30 18.23
C ILE A 206 13.32 -3.91 17.23
N GLY A 207 14.54 -3.70 17.71
CA GLY A 207 15.69 -3.47 16.83
C GLY A 207 15.95 -4.71 15.97
N MET A 208 15.74 -4.60 14.66
CA MET A 208 15.94 -5.71 13.73
C MET A 208 17.42 -5.90 13.43
N THR A 209 17.89 -7.11 13.64
CA THR A 209 19.18 -7.62 13.19
C THR A 209 18.94 -8.72 12.15
N PRO A 210 19.92 -9.11 11.33
CA PRO A 210 19.73 -10.21 10.39
C PRO A 210 19.24 -11.51 11.05
N VAL A 211 19.78 -11.85 12.22
CA VAL A 211 19.34 -13.05 12.97
C VAL A 211 17.88 -12.90 13.43
N ARG A 212 17.53 -11.77 14.03
CA ARG A 212 16.14 -11.52 14.45
C ARG A 212 15.18 -11.54 13.28
N SER A 213 15.60 -11.00 12.14
CA SER A 213 14.77 -11.02 10.92
C SER A 213 14.52 -12.45 10.45
N CYS A 214 15.52 -13.33 10.47
CA CYS A 214 15.33 -14.75 10.14
C CYS A 214 14.43 -15.47 11.16
N VAL A 215 14.58 -15.18 12.45
CA VAL A 215 13.72 -15.75 13.50
C VAL A 215 12.26 -15.29 13.31
N VAL A 216 12.05 -13.99 13.05
CA VAL A 216 10.70 -13.44 12.76
C VAL A 216 10.12 -14.06 11.49
N LEU A 217 10.92 -14.21 10.43
CA LEU A 217 10.50 -14.85 9.18
C LEU A 217 9.94 -16.25 9.44
N LEU A 218 10.74 -17.11 10.08
CA LEU A 218 10.36 -18.49 10.38
C LEU A 218 9.18 -18.56 11.36
N GLY A 219 9.18 -17.70 12.38
CA GLY A 219 8.11 -17.61 13.37
C GLY A 219 6.77 -17.19 12.74
N VAL A 220 6.79 -16.22 11.82
CA VAL A 220 5.57 -15.78 11.12
C VAL A 220 5.06 -16.84 10.16
N ILE A 221 5.94 -17.55 9.45
CA ILE A 221 5.53 -18.69 8.61
C ILE A 221 4.85 -19.75 9.49
N ALA A 222 5.49 -20.20 10.56
CA ALA A 222 4.91 -21.18 11.47
C ALA A 222 3.56 -20.70 12.07
N LEU A 223 3.52 -19.42 12.52
CA LEU A 223 2.30 -18.83 13.07
C LEU A 223 1.18 -18.72 12.03
N ALA A 224 1.49 -18.48 10.76
CA ALA A 224 0.47 -18.41 9.71
C ALA A 224 -0.22 -19.77 9.53
N PHE A 225 0.55 -20.87 9.53
CA PHE A 225 -0.01 -22.21 9.41
C PHE A 225 -0.88 -22.58 10.62
N VAL A 226 -0.41 -22.33 11.85
CA VAL A 226 -1.20 -22.57 13.06
C VAL A 226 -2.38 -21.59 13.16
N GLY A 227 -2.11 -20.32 12.85
CA GLY A 227 -3.07 -19.22 12.97
C GLY A 227 -4.29 -19.35 12.08
N VAL A 228 -4.15 -19.93 10.89
CA VAL A 228 -5.31 -20.19 10.01
C VAL A 228 -6.28 -21.15 10.67
N HIS A 229 -5.81 -22.25 11.27
CA HIS A 229 -6.66 -23.21 11.97
C HIS A 229 -7.32 -22.61 13.20
N VAL A 230 -6.57 -21.85 13.99
CA VAL A 230 -7.12 -21.15 15.17
C VAL A 230 -8.15 -20.09 14.72
N ALA A 231 -7.86 -19.34 13.66
CA ALA A 231 -8.80 -18.36 13.14
C ALA A 231 -10.09 -18.99 12.58
N GLN A 232 -9.99 -20.15 11.93
CA GLN A 232 -11.19 -20.91 11.50
C GLN A 232 -12.10 -21.25 12.70
N LEU A 233 -11.52 -21.64 13.83
CA LEU A 233 -12.30 -21.94 15.05
C LEU A 233 -12.88 -20.68 15.70
N LEU A 234 -12.09 -19.61 15.82
CA LEU A 234 -12.51 -18.39 16.54
C LEU A 234 -13.49 -17.51 15.74
N PHE A 235 -13.35 -17.50 14.43
CA PHE A 235 -14.16 -16.64 13.54
C PHE A 235 -15.22 -17.39 12.76
N SER A 236 -15.48 -18.68 13.07
CA SER A 236 -16.59 -19.44 12.51
C SER A 236 -17.91 -18.67 12.75
N GLY A 237 -18.74 -18.56 11.70
CA GLY A 237 -19.99 -17.78 11.76
C GLY A 237 -19.84 -16.26 11.61
N THR A 238 -18.63 -15.74 11.48
CA THR A 238 -18.39 -14.33 11.15
C THR A 238 -18.03 -14.15 9.66
N ARG A 239 -18.15 -12.90 9.15
CA ARG A 239 -17.68 -12.60 7.77
C ARG A 239 -16.22 -12.97 7.53
N PHE A 240 -15.35 -12.93 8.54
CA PHE A 240 -13.95 -13.31 8.42
C PHE A 240 -13.78 -14.83 8.33
N GLY A 241 -14.63 -15.60 9.02
CA GLY A 241 -14.66 -17.06 8.92
C GLY A 241 -14.98 -17.55 7.51
N LEU A 242 -15.84 -16.82 6.78
CA LEU A 242 -16.18 -17.16 5.39
C LEU A 242 -14.96 -17.22 4.45
N TYR A 243 -13.96 -16.38 4.66
CA TYR A 243 -12.71 -16.42 3.88
C TYR A 243 -11.80 -17.62 4.23
N LEU A 244 -12.06 -18.28 5.33
CA LEU A 244 -11.26 -19.41 5.83
C LEU A 244 -12.00 -20.75 5.68
N ASP A 245 -13.28 -20.74 5.38
CA ASP A 245 -14.13 -21.93 5.23
C ASP A 245 -14.15 -22.40 3.77
N PRO A 246 -13.57 -23.58 3.45
CA PRO A 246 -13.57 -24.12 2.09
C PRO A 246 -14.96 -24.35 1.49
N SER A 247 -16.01 -24.43 2.30
CA SER A 247 -17.39 -24.58 1.82
C SER A 247 -18.05 -23.25 1.46
N SER A 248 -17.43 -22.12 1.81
CA SER A 248 -17.95 -20.78 1.54
C SER A 248 -17.73 -20.36 0.09
N SER A 249 -18.69 -19.65 -0.51
CA SER A 249 -18.61 -19.06 -1.84
C SER A 249 -17.55 -17.98 -1.97
N VAL A 250 -17.12 -17.36 -0.86
CA VAL A 250 -16.07 -16.33 -0.84
C VAL A 250 -14.67 -16.89 -0.54
N TYR A 251 -14.59 -18.21 -0.28
CA TYR A 251 -13.30 -18.85 -0.07
C TYR A 251 -12.49 -18.93 -1.35
N VAL A 252 -11.27 -18.46 -1.28
CA VAL A 252 -10.28 -18.64 -2.35
C VAL A 252 -9.11 -19.42 -1.75
N GLY A 253 -8.85 -20.59 -2.31
CA GLY A 253 -7.75 -21.45 -1.89
C GLY A 253 -6.36 -20.84 -2.10
N PRO A 254 -5.32 -21.61 -1.82
CA PRO A 254 -3.95 -21.17 -2.05
C PRO A 254 -3.73 -20.73 -3.50
N ASN A 255 -3.12 -19.57 -3.66
CA ASN A 255 -2.77 -19.02 -4.95
C ASN A 255 -1.30 -18.53 -4.91
N PRO A 256 -0.35 -19.35 -5.32
CA PRO A 256 1.06 -19.01 -5.27
C PRO A 256 1.38 -17.88 -6.25
N ARG A 257 1.50 -16.69 -5.74
CA ARG A 257 1.92 -15.50 -6.50
C ARG A 257 3.45 -15.42 -6.50
N LEU A 258 4.07 -16.18 -7.38
CA LEU A 258 5.53 -16.30 -7.46
C LEU A 258 6.23 -14.94 -7.56
N ASN A 259 5.65 -14.00 -8.30
CA ASN A 259 6.14 -12.63 -8.42
C ASN A 259 6.15 -11.89 -7.06
N ALA A 260 5.12 -12.06 -6.23
CA ALA A 260 5.06 -11.42 -4.90
C ALA A 260 6.10 -12.05 -3.95
N ILE A 261 6.29 -13.38 -4.01
CA ILE A 261 7.32 -14.07 -3.25
C ILE A 261 8.72 -13.57 -3.65
N VAL A 262 9.01 -13.54 -4.96
CA VAL A 262 10.31 -13.12 -5.48
C VAL A 262 10.60 -11.66 -5.13
N THR A 263 9.67 -10.75 -5.39
CA THR A 263 9.89 -9.31 -5.16
C THR A 263 10.00 -8.95 -3.68
N SER A 264 9.20 -9.57 -2.81
CA SER A 264 9.32 -9.36 -1.36
C SER A 264 10.59 -10.00 -0.80
N GLY A 265 10.96 -11.19 -1.29
CA GLY A 265 12.21 -11.87 -0.92
C GLY A 265 13.45 -11.09 -1.34
N MET A 266 13.48 -10.56 -2.57
CA MET A 266 14.57 -9.69 -3.04
C MET A 266 14.67 -8.41 -2.21
N THR A 267 13.54 -7.77 -1.89
CA THR A 267 13.51 -6.57 -1.05
C THR A 267 14.09 -6.86 0.33
N TRP A 268 13.62 -7.94 0.96
CA TRP A 268 14.08 -8.38 2.26
C TRP A 268 15.57 -8.71 2.26
N ALA A 269 16.04 -9.56 1.34
CA ALA A 269 17.44 -9.97 1.24
C ALA A 269 18.37 -8.78 0.96
N PHE A 270 17.98 -7.89 0.02
CA PHE A 270 18.75 -6.68 -0.29
C PHE A 270 18.90 -5.80 0.95
N ALA A 271 17.81 -5.53 1.68
CA ALA A 271 17.85 -4.70 2.88
C ALA A 271 18.72 -5.34 4.00
N LEU A 272 18.66 -6.67 4.17
CA LEU A 272 19.54 -7.38 5.11
C LEU A 272 21.01 -7.24 4.74
N VAL A 273 21.37 -7.48 3.49
CA VAL A 273 22.75 -7.35 3.00
C VAL A 273 23.22 -5.91 3.13
N ALA A 274 22.42 -4.95 2.68
CA ALA A 274 22.74 -3.53 2.75
C ALA A 274 22.96 -3.06 4.22
N SER A 275 22.18 -3.59 5.16
CA SER A 275 22.33 -3.25 6.59
C SER A 275 23.72 -3.57 7.18
N ARG A 276 24.47 -4.51 6.56
CA ARG A 276 25.84 -4.82 6.96
C ARG A 276 26.83 -3.70 6.65
N PHE A 277 26.49 -2.82 5.71
CA PHE A 277 27.31 -1.66 5.32
C PHE A 277 26.94 -0.39 6.10
N ALA A 278 25.93 -0.43 6.97
CA ALA A 278 25.48 0.76 7.70
C ALA A 278 26.51 1.33 8.68
N GLY A 279 27.55 0.57 9.06
CA GLY A 279 28.63 0.98 9.97
C GLY A 279 28.19 1.25 11.42
N LYS A 280 26.88 1.29 11.66
CA LYS A 280 26.23 1.47 12.97
C LYS A 280 24.86 0.77 12.94
N PRO A 281 24.25 0.49 14.10
CA PRO A 281 22.88 -0.03 14.13
C PRO A 281 21.93 0.84 13.32
N ILE A 282 21.12 0.19 12.49
CA ILE A 282 20.09 0.90 11.69
C ILE A 282 19.08 1.58 12.61
N GLY A 283 18.65 2.79 12.23
CA GLY A 283 17.70 3.57 13.02
C GLY A 283 16.35 2.86 13.18
N ARG A 284 15.58 3.27 14.17
CA ARG A 284 14.30 2.62 14.55
C ARG A 284 13.30 2.52 13.40
N ILE A 285 13.12 3.58 12.64
CA ILE A 285 12.22 3.57 11.48
C ILE A 285 12.68 2.55 10.44
N ALA A 286 13.99 2.53 10.13
CA ALA A 286 14.55 1.56 9.19
C ALA A 286 14.41 0.12 9.69
N SER A 287 14.55 -0.09 11.00
CA SER A 287 14.33 -1.37 11.65
C SER A 287 12.87 -1.82 11.55
N ALA A 288 11.91 -0.91 11.78
CA ALA A 288 10.50 -1.19 11.61
C ALA A 288 10.14 -1.53 10.15
N LEU A 289 10.70 -0.80 9.19
CA LEU A 289 10.52 -1.08 7.77
C LEU A 289 11.13 -2.44 7.37
N LEU A 290 12.27 -2.82 7.95
CA LEU A 290 12.86 -4.15 7.75
C LEU A 290 11.97 -5.25 8.36
N ALA A 291 11.35 -5.01 9.53
CA ALA A 291 10.34 -5.90 10.08
C ALA A 291 9.15 -6.07 9.12
N CYS A 292 8.65 -4.97 8.53
CA CYS A 292 7.59 -5.03 7.53
C CYS A 292 7.99 -5.83 6.28
N ALA A 293 9.21 -5.65 5.76
CA ALA A 293 9.71 -6.44 4.64
C ALA A 293 9.81 -7.94 4.99
N THR A 294 10.20 -8.26 6.23
CA THR A 294 10.23 -9.63 6.74
C THR A 294 8.82 -10.23 6.79
N LEU A 295 7.83 -9.46 7.29
CA LEU A 295 6.44 -9.87 7.32
C LEU A 295 5.87 -10.05 5.90
N ALA A 296 6.15 -9.14 4.99
CA ALA A 296 5.71 -9.24 3.59
C ALA A 296 6.23 -10.53 2.95
N PHE A 297 7.52 -10.84 3.10
CA PHE A 297 8.11 -12.04 2.53
C PHE A 297 7.56 -13.32 3.19
N ALA A 298 7.50 -13.37 4.52
CA ALA A 298 6.96 -14.51 5.26
C ALA A 298 5.51 -14.83 4.86
N LEU A 299 4.65 -13.81 4.79
CA LEU A 299 3.25 -13.98 4.44
C LEU A 299 3.05 -14.33 2.97
N ASN A 300 3.85 -13.79 2.05
CA ASN A 300 3.79 -14.18 0.63
C ASN A 300 4.21 -15.64 0.44
N VAL A 301 5.24 -16.12 1.16
CA VAL A 301 5.61 -17.55 1.16
C VAL A 301 4.47 -18.39 1.73
N SER A 302 3.88 -17.97 2.85
CA SER A 302 2.77 -18.69 3.48
C SER A 302 1.52 -18.74 2.59
N ALA A 303 1.21 -17.66 1.86
CA ALA A 303 0.07 -17.57 0.94
C ALA A 303 0.15 -18.56 -0.25
N ALA A 304 1.34 -19.10 -0.55
CA ALA A 304 1.48 -20.17 -1.54
C ALA A 304 0.81 -21.48 -1.10
N PHE A 305 0.58 -21.67 0.19
CA PHE A 305 0.06 -22.89 0.80
C PHE A 305 -1.22 -22.69 1.61
N LEU A 306 -1.57 -21.44 1.91
CA LEU A 306 -2.68 -21.07 2.78
C LEU A 306 -3.74 -20.27 2.00
N PRO A 307 -4.99 -20.13 2.52
CA PRO A 307 -6.05 -19.37 1.87
C PRO A 307 -5.61 -17.96 1.44
N PHE A 308 -6.16 -17.48 0.34
CA PHE A 308 -5.82 -16.20 -0.30
C PHE A 308 -5.89 -14.98 0.65
N ILE A 309 -6.65 -15.08 1.76
CA ILE A 309 -6.69 -14.00 2.76
C ILE A 309 -5.29 -13.66 3.29
N ILE A 310 -4.36 -14.62 3.32
CA ILE A 310 -2.98 -14.39 3.75
C ILE A 310 -2.24 -13.45 2.76
N ASP A 311 -2.47 -13.59 1.45
CA ASP A 311 -1.95 -12.63 0.44
C ASP A 311 -2.50 -11.23 0.69
N ARG A 312 -3.79 -11.09 1.02
CA ARG A 312 -4.37 -9.79 1.36
C ARG A 312 -3.72 -9.14 2.58
N VAL A 313 -3.34 -9.93 3.58
CA VAL A 313 -2.59 -9.43 4.75
C VAL A 313 -1.16 -9.03 4.34
N ALA A 314 -0.48 -9.82 3.50
CA ALA A 314 0.86 -9.49 3.01
C ALA A 314 0.92 -8.13 2.30
N ARG A 315 -0.14 -7.74 1.58
CA ARG A 315 -0.26 -6.47 0.87
C ARG A 315 -0.22 -5.23 1.77
N TYR A 316 -0.44 -5.35 3.06
CA TYR A 316 -0.24 -4.24 4.00
C TYR A 316 1.23 -3.90 4.21
N PHE A 317 2.12 -4.89 4.06
CA PHE A 317 3.53 -4.75 4.40
C PHE A 317 4.39 -4.46 3.16
N ALA A 318 4.06 -5.03 2.01
CA ALA A 318 4.83 -4.86 0.78
C ALA A 318 5.08 -3.39 0.38
N PRO A 319 4.10 -2.46 0.47
CA PRO A 319 4.31 -1.06 0.10
C PRO A 319 5.33 -0.30 0.96
N THR A 320 5.68 -0.82 2.14
CA THR A 320 6.72 -0.19 2.97
C THR A 320 8.10 -0.16 2.29
N LEU A 321 8.28 -0.98 1.24
CA LEU A 321 9.50 -0.96 0.42
C LEU A 321 9.80 0.42 -0.18
N ILE A 322 8.77 1.24 -0.48
CA ILE A 322 8.98 2.59 -1.04
C ILE A 322 9.78 3.50 -0.09
N LEU A 323 9.74 3.21 1.20
CA LEU A 323 10.52 3.91 2.23
C LEU A 323 11.80 3.13 2.60
N LEU A 324 11.75 1.79 2.63
CA LEU A 324 12.88 0.95 3.00
C LEU A 324 14.00 0.98 1.96
N MET A 325 13.68 0.89 0.67
CA MET A 325 14.69 0.80 -0.39
C MET A 325 15.58 2.04 -0.47
N PRO A 326 15.07 3.29 -0.40
CA PRO A 326 15.92 4.47 -0.31
C PRO A 326 16.86 4.46 0.91
N MET A 327 16.38 3.97 2.06
CA MET A 327 17.22 3.84 3.26
C MET A 327 18.30 2.78 3.06
N ALA A 328 17.93 1.60 2.56
CA ALA A 328 18.86 0.50 2.31
C ALA A 328 19.97 0.88 1.31
N LEU A 329 19.61 1.55 0.24
CA LEU A 329 20.59 2.11 -0.71
C LEU A 329 21.51 3.16 -0.04
N GLY A 330 20.98 3.94 0.91
CA GLY A 330 21.74 4.90 1.69
C GLY A 330 22.80 4.27 2.59
N TRP A 331 22.65 3.02 2.99
CA TRP A 331 23.64 2.28 3.81
C TRP A 331 24.85 1.82 2.99
N LEU A 332 24.72 1.66 1.68
CA LEU A 332 25.82 1.28 0.82
C LEU A 332 26.87 2.39 0.71
N PRO A 333 28.15 2.05 0.50
CA PRO A 333 29.19 3.03 0.23
C PRO A 333 28.81 3.95 -0.93
N ALA A 334 29.06 5.25 -0.75
CA ALA A 334 28.83 6.22 -1.81
C ALA A 334 29.69 5.88 -3.03
N GLY A 335 29.18 6.22 -4.23
CA GLY A 335 29.92 6.04 -5.48
C GLY A 335 29.27 5.01 -6.42
N ARG A 336 30.12 4.26 -7.15
CA ARG A 336 29.67 3.36 -8.22
C ARG A 336 28.74 2.26 -7.71
N LEU A 337 29.07 1.61 -6.59
CA LEU A 337 28.27 0.51 -6.04
C LEU A 337 26.82 0.96 -5.76
N ARG A 338 26.65 2.06 -5.02
CA ARG A 338 25.31 2.59 -4.71
C ARG A 338 24.51 2.93 -5.97
N ARG A 339 25.13 3.58 -6.94
CA ARG A 339 24.49 3.94 -8.22
C ARG A 339 24.10 2.71 -9.02
N SER A 340 24.97 1.71 -9.11
CA SER A 340 24.66 0.46 -9.82
C SER A 340 23.54 -0.31 -9.14
N CYS A 341 23.54 -0.42 -7.81
CA CYS A 341 22.44 -1.05 -7.06
C CYS A 341 21.11 -0.30 -7.25
N ALA A 342 21.13 1.04 -7.23
CA ALA A 342 19.92 1.84 -7.48
C ALA A 342 19.36 1.61 -8.89
N ALA A 343 20.24 1.57 -9.90
CA ALA A 343 19.85 1.28 -11.29
C ALA A 343 19.26 -0.13 -11.42
N ILE A 344 19.90 -1.15 -10.83
CA ILE A 344 19.42 -2.53 -10.83
C ILE A 344 18.04 -2.62 -10.16
N VAL A 345 17.86 -1.98 -9.01
CA VAL A 345 16.57 -1.94 -8.31
C VAL A 345 15.49 -1.33 -9.20
N LEU A 346 15.75 -0.18 -9.82
CA LEU A 346 14.76 0.46 -10.70
C LEU A 346 14.43 -0.42 -11.92
N VAL A 347 15.43 -0.99 -12.58
CA VAL A 347 15.23 -1.87 -13.73
C VAL A 347 14.44 -3.12 -13.34
N ALA A 348 14.77 -3.74 -12.20
CA ALA A 348 14.05 -4.91 -11.71
C ALA A 348 12.56 -4.61 -11.45
N TRP A 349 12.25 -3.45 -10.83
CA TRP A 349 10.87 -3.05 -10.59
C TRP A 349 10.13 -2.65 -11.86
N ILE A 350 10.78 -1.97 -12.82
CA ILE A 350 10.19 -1.71 -14.14
C ILE A 350 9.83 -3.02 -14.84
N ALA A 351 10.76 -3.99 -14.85
CA ALA A 351 10.53 -5.29 -15.46
C ALA A 351 9.39 -6.06 -14.75
N ALA A 352 9.39 -6.10 -13.42
CA ALA A 352 8.33 -6.75 -12.65
C ALA A 352 6.96 -6.13 -12.93
N THR A 353 6.86 -4.80 -12.94
CA THR A 353 5.60 -4.10 -13.25
C THR A 353 5.18 -4.31 -14.70
N TYR A 354 6.11 -4.29 -15.65
CA TYR A 354 5.78 -4.61 -17.03
C TYR A 354 5.17 -6.01 -17.14
N VAL A 355 5.82 -7.02 -16.58
CA VAL A 355 5.34 -8.40 -16.62
C VAL A 355 3.97 -8.55 -15.93
N GLN A 356 3.78 -7.92 -14.79
CA GLN A 356 2.56 -8.09 -13.99
C GLN A 356 1.40 -7.27 -14.55
N VAL A 357 1.62 -5.98 -14.80
CA VAL A 357 0.56 -5.01 -15.10
C VAL A 357 0.25 -4.98 -16.59
N ILE A 358 1.30 -5.00 -17.42
CA ILE A 358 1.15 -4.82 -18.87
C ILE A 358 0.90 -6.16 -19.56
N ALA A 359 1.82 -7.11 -19.39
CA ALA A 359 1.72 -8.41 -20.05
C ALA A 359 0.71 -9.34 -19.37
N GLY A 360 0.62 -9.28 -18.03
CA GLY A 360 -0.26 -10.14 -17.22
C GLY A 360 -1.64 -9.55 -16.94
N GLY A 361 -1.89 -8.27 -17.26
CA GLY A 361 -3.20 -7.62 -17.03
C GLY A 361 -3.66 -7.58 -15.58
N GLN A 362 -2.75 -7.73 -14.62
CA GLN A 362 -3.06 -8.09 -13.23
C GLN A 362 -4.06 -7.16 -12.54
N TYR A 363 -4.09 -5.89 -12.89
CA TYR A 363 -4.94 -4.91 -12.20
C TYR A 363 -6.08 -4.38 -13.08
N GLY A 364 -6.22 -4.87 -14.33
CA GLY A 364 -7.24 -4.38 -15.25
C GLY A 364 -7.09 -2.89 -15.57
N VAL A 365 -5.83 -2.38 -15.65
CA VAL A 365 -5.57 -0.95 -15.83
C VAL A 365 -5.14 -0.58 -17.26
N VAL A 366 -5.02 -1.55 -18.13
CA VAL A 366 -4.64 -1.38 -19.54
C VAL A 366 -5.65 -2.09 -20.44
N PRO A 367 -6.19 -1.43 -21.48
CA PRO A 367 -5.99 -0.02 -21.87
C PRO A 367 -6.56 0.98 -20.87
N TYR A 368 -6.00 2.20 -20.82
CA TYR A 368 -6.58 3.28 -20.02
C TYR A 368 -7.84 3.82 -20.72
N GLN A 369 -8.90 3.95 -19.97
CA GLN A 369 -10.17 4.59 -20.37
C GLN A 369 -10.51 5.68 -19.36
N SER A 370 -11.09 6.77 -19.85
CA SER A 370 -11.50 7.92 -19.04
C SER A 370 -12.99 8.17 -19.15
N VAL A 371 -13.55 8.94 -18.25
CA VAL A 371 -14.94 9.42 -18.30
C VAL A 371 -15.27 10.24 -19.55
N PHE A 372 -14.27 10.61 -20.35
CA PHE A 372 -14.44 11.36 -21.60
C PHE A 372 -14.43 10.47 -22.84
N ASP A 373 -14.19 9.16 -22.70
CA ASP A 373 -14.24 8.23 -23.81
C ASP A 373 -15.70 7.94 -24.20
N GLU A 374 -16.00 7.76 -25.49
CA GLU A 374 -17.37 7.64 -26.03
C GLU A 374 -18.22 6.58 -25.30
N ARG A 375 -17.64 5.42 -24.97
CA ARG A 375 -18.34 4.36 -24.23
C ARG A 375 -18.72 4.77 -22.80
N ALA A 376 -17.93 5.65 -22.19
CA ALA A 376 -18.24 6.18 -20.87
C ALA A 376 -19.43 7.13 -20.91
N VAL A 377 -19.52 7.96 -21.95
CA VAL A 377 -20.62 8.91 -22.13
C VAL A 377 -21.95 8.17 -22.34
N GLU A 378 -21.97 7.11 -23.14
CA GLU A 378 -23.16 6.28 -23.33
C GLU A 378 -23.61 5.57 -22.03
N GLY A 379 -22.67 5.04 -21.25
CA GLY A 379 -22.97 4.34 -19.98
C GLY A 379 -23.34 5.26 -18.81
N ILE A 380 -23.02 6.56 -18.89
CA ILE A 380 -23.42 7.55 -17.86
C ILE A 380 -24.81 8.11 -18.15
N LEU A 381 -25.22 8.11 -19.42
CA LEU A 381 -26.51 8.66 -19.88
C LEU A 381 -27.64 7.62 -19.92
N SER A 382 -27.31 6.33 -19.80
CA SER A 382 -28.28 5.21 -19.69
C SER A 382 -28.54 4.86 -18.24
#